data_840972c003ac37fee9afe550518bd227
#
_entry.id   840972c003ac37fee9afe550518bd227
#
_cell.length_a   1.000
_cell.length_b   1.000
_cell.length_c   1.000
_cell.angle_alpha   90.00
_cell.angle_beta   90.00
_cell.angle_gamma   90.00
#
_symmetry.space_group_name_H-M   'P 1'
#
loop_
_entity.id
_entity.type
_entity.pdbx_description
1 polymer ?
#
loop_
_entity_poly.entity_id
_entity_poly.type
_entity_poly.pdbx_seq_one_letter_code
_entity_poly.pdbx_strand_id
1 'polypeptide(L)'
;ISVGINSFGGGNSAKDFGSMENLLLALFVLVVILIFKHWTTGFLSSSAILIGILAGYVAAFVMGLVLPTTGVTADGVEFTKAWVLNWNKVAQASWFAIPKLMPVKIVFDMRAIMPVMIMFVVTAVETVGDISGVMEGGMNREPTDKELSGGVICDGLGSSFAALFGVLPNTSFSQ
;
A
#
# COMPACT_ATOMS: atom_id res chain seq x y z
N ILE A 1 -6.51 11.68 -0.16
CA ILE A 1 -6.81 12.22 1.18
C ILE A 1 -7.75 11.26 1.93
N SER A 2 -8.90 10.87 1.38
CA SER A 2 -9.87 9.97 2.06
C SER A 2 -9.26 8.64 2.50
N VAL A 3 -8.45 7.99 1.64
CA VAL A 3 -7.77 6.72 1.95
C VAL A 3 -6.79 6.91 3.12
N GLY A 4 -6.04 8.02 3.14
CA GLY A 4 -5.12 8.33 4.25
C GLY A 4 -5.85 8.52 5.58
N ILE A 5 -6.96 9.26 5.60
CA ILE A 5 -7.78 9.44 6.80
C ILE A 5 -8.34 8.11 7.30
N ASN A 6 -8.84 7.28 6.39
CA ASN A 6 -9.37 5.97 6.74
C ASN A 6 -8.29 5.05 7.31
N SER A 7 -7.09 5.04 6.71
CA SER A 7 -5.95 4.26 7.21
C SER A 7 -5.47 4.77 8.57
N PHE A 8 -5.48 6.09 8.79
CA PHE A 8 -5.11 6.72 10.06
C PHE A 8 -6.07 6.33 11.19
N GLY A 9 -7.36 6.16 10.88
CA GLY A 9 -8.39 5.74 11.84
C GLY A 9 -8.43 4.23 12.13
N GLY A 10 -7.61 3.41 11.47
CA GLY A 10 -7.59 1.95 11.64
C GLY A 10 -8.07 1.16 10.42
N GLY A 11 -8.50 1.82 9.34
CA GLY A 11 -8.97 1.21 8.10
C GLY A 11 -10.49 1.17 7.96
N ASN A 12 -10.98 1.07 6.71
CA ASN A 12 -12.42 1.13 6.38
C ASN A 12 -13.29 0.04 7.04
N SER A 13 -12.69 -1.08 7.43
CA SER A 13 -13.41 -2.23 8.01
C SER A 13 -13.21 -2.35 9.52
N ALA A 14 -12.51 -1.41 10.13
CA ALA A 14 -12.24 -1.44 11.57
C ALA A 14 -13.51 -1.10 12.36
N LYS A 15 -13.92 -2.01 13.27
CA LYS A 15 -15.06 -1.77 14.17
C LYS A 15 -14.74 -0.71 15.24
N ASP A 16 -13.46 -0.49 15.50
CA ASP A 16 -12.90 0.53 16.39
C ASP A 16 -12.33 1.73 15.63
N PHE A 17 -12.88 2.04 14.45
CA PHE A 17 -12.44 3.18 13.65
C PHE A 17 -12.43 4.47 14.46
N GLY A 18 -11.31 5.20 14.40
CA GLY A 18 -11.14 6.45 15.13
C GLY A 18 -10.88 6.31 16.63
N SER A 19 -10.64 5.08 17.13
CA SER A 19 -10.26 4.89 18.53
C SER A 19 -8.96 5.62 18.86
N MET A 20 -8.81 6.01 20.14
CA MET A 20 -7.59 6.71 20.60
C MET A 20 -6.34 5.88 20.35
N GLU A 21 -6.42 4.56 20.51
CA GLU A 21 -5.30 3.66 20.28
C GLU A 21 -4.86 3.67 18.82
N ASN A 22 -5.80 3.61 17.86
CA ASN A 22 -5.51 3.68 16.44
C ASN A 22 -4.88 5.03 16.06
N LEU A 23 -5.45 6.13 16.55
CA LEU A 23 -4.95 7.48 16.27
C LEU A 23 -3.56 7.71 16.85
N LEU A 24 -3.31 7.29 18.09
CA LEU A 24 -2.00 7.43 18.73
C LEU A 24 -0.93 6.59 18.02
N LEU A 25 -1.26 5.35 17.63
CA LEU A 25 -0.34 4.50 16.89
C LEU A 25 -0.01 5.10 15.53
N ALA A 26 -1.02 5.57 14.79
CA ALA A 26 -0.83 6.20 13.49
C ALA A 26 -0.01 7.51 13.60
N LEU A 27 -0.29 8.33 14.62
CA LEU A 27 0.48 9.55 14.91
C LEU A 27 1.94 9.22 15.27
N PHE A 28 2.17 8.19 16.07
CA PHE A 28 3.52 7.72 16.42
C PHE A 28 4.31 7.33 15.17
N VAL A 29 3.73 6.51 14.30
CA VAL A 29 4.36 6.09 13.03
C VAL A 29 4.65 7.29 12.14
N LEU A 30 3.71 8.23 12.02
CA LEU A 30 3.90 9.45 11.24
C LEU A 30 5.08 10.28 11.77
N VAL A 31 5.15 10.48 13.09
CA VAL A 31 6.24 11.23 13.74
C VAL A 31 7.58 10.55 13.50
N VAL A 32 7.65 9.22 13.63
CA VAL A 32 8.87 8.45 13.34
C VAL A 32 9.32 8.67 11.89
N ILE A 33 8.40 8.55 10.91
CA ILE A 33 8.72 8.77 9.50
C ILE A 33 9.24 10.19 9.27
N LEU A 34 8.58 11.21 9.83
CA LEU A 34 8.98 12.61 9.70
C LEU A 34 10.37 12.88 10.31
N ILE A 35 10.66 12.30 11.46
CA ILE A 35 11.97 12.40 12.13
C ILE A 35 13.05 11.83 11.21
N PHE A 36 12.89 10.60 10.73
CA PHE A 36 13.89 9.98 9.88
C PHE A 36 13.99 10.67 8.52
N LYS A 37 12.90 11.14 7.95
CA LYS A 37 12.90 11.85 6.67
C LYS A 37 13.58 13.22 6.74
N HIS A 38 13.39 13.95 7.84
CA HIS A 38 13.85 15.33 7.96
C HIS A 38 15.24 15.47 8.61
N TRP A 39 15.53 14.65 9.63
CA TRP A 39 16.78 14.79 10.41
C TRP A 39 17.87 13.80 10.01
N THR A 40 17.59 12.85 9.11
CA THR A 40 18.64 11.96 8.61
C THR A 40 18.88 12.17 7.11
N THR A 41 20.03 11.74 6.63
CA THR A 41 20.45 11.85 5.23
C THR A 41 20.83 10.48 4.66
N GLY A 42 20.90 10.37 3.34
CA GLY A 42 21.29 9.16 2.66
C GLY A 42 20.31 8.01 2.82
N PHE A 43 20.81 6.81 3.06
CA PHE A 43 20.01 5.58 3.12
C PHE A 43 18.89 5.61 4.17
N LEU A 44 19.15 6.17 5.36
CA LEU A 44 18.13 6.26 6.44
C LEU A 44 16.95 7.15 6.05
N SER A 45 17.20 8.27 5.41
CA SER A 45 16.14 9.15 4.91
C SER A 45 15.32 8.48 3.80
N SER A 46 15.97 7.74 2.90
CA SER A 46 15.28 6.97 1.85
C SER A 46 14.47 5.81 2.41
N SER A 47 14.93 5.20 3.51
CA SER A 47 14.24 4.09 4.17
C SER A 47 13.28 4.52 5.28
N ALA A 48 12.96 5.81 5.42
CA ALA A 48 12.15 6.34 6.52
C ALA A 48 10.78 5.66 6.63
N ILE A 49 10.14 5.36 5.51
CA ILE A 49 8.83 4.67 5.49
C ILE A 49 8.97 3.24 6.04
N LEU A 50 9.98 2.49 5.61
CA LEU A 50 10.25 1.14 6.10
C LEU A 50 10.52 1.14 7.61
N ILE A 51 11.32 2.08 8.08
CA ILE A 51 11.60 2.27 9.52
C ILE A 51 10.32 2.58 10.27
N GLY A 52 9.46 3.45 9.74
CA GLY A 52 8.15 3.77 10.31
C GLY A 52 7.24 2.55 10.42
N ILE A 53 7.18 1.72 9.38
CA ILE A 53 6.42 0.46 9.39
C ILE A 53 6.94 -0.48 10.50
N LEU A 54 8.24 -0.70 10.58
CA LEU A 54 8.84 -1.56 11.60
C LEU A 54 8.60 -1.01 13.01
N ALA A 55 8.76 0.30 13.22
CA ALA A 55 8.45 0.95 14.50
C ALA A 55 6.97 0.81 14.86
N GLY A 56 6.07 0.91 13.89
CA GLY A 56 4.63 0.70 14.07
C GLY A 56 4.31 -0.73 14.51
N TYR A 57 4.94 -1.74 13.88
CA TYR A 57 4.78 -3.13 14.30
C TYR A 57 5.27 -3.39 15.72
N VAL A 58 6.44 -2.84 16.08
CA VAL A 58 6.98 -2.95 17.45
C VAL A 58 6.06 -2.27 18.46
N ALA A 59 5.58 -1.06 18.16
CA ALA A 59 4.64 -0.35 19.01
C ALA A 59 3.31 -1.11 19.18
N ALA A 60 2.74 -1.63 18.10
CA ALA A 60 1.53 -2.45 18.12
C ALA A 60 1.73 -3.73 18.95
N PHE A 61 2.89 -4.38 18.84
CA PHE A 61 3.24 -5.53 19.65
C PHE A 61 3.28 -5.19 21.15
N VAL A 62 3.98 -4.11 21.51
CA VAL A 62 4.06 -3.63 22.90
C VAL A 62 2.68 -3.25 23.44
N MET A 63 1.88 -2.55 22.65
CA MET A 63 0.49 -2.24 23.00
C MET A 63 -0.32 -3.51 23.27
N GLY A 64 -0.13 -4.57 22.50
CA GLY A 64 -0.79 -5.86 22.68
C GLY A 64 -0.42 -6.59 23.97
N LEU A 65 0.72 -6.25 24.59
CA LEU A 65 1.12 -6.78 25.90
C LEU A 65 0.49 -6.01 27.06
N VAL A 66 0.16 -4.73 26.86
CA VAL A 66 -0.26 -3.81 27.95
C VAL A 66 -1.75 -3.50 27.88
N LEU A 67 -2.33 -3.41 26.68
CA LEU A 67 -3.71 -2.99 26.46
C LEU A 67 -4.62 -4.18 26.11
N PRO A 68 -5.94 -4.07 26.41
CA PRO A 68 -6.90 -5.11 26.01
C PRO A 68 -6.99 -5.19 24.49
N THR A 69 -6.79 -6.39 23.96
CA THR A 69 -6.76 -6.68 22.50
C THR A 69 -8.16 -6.83 21.90
N THR A 70 -9.17 -6.98 22.74
CA THR A 70 -10.57 -7.11 22.35
C THR A 70 -11.36 -5.88 22.74
N GLY A 71 -12.37 -5.54 21.96
CA GLY A 71 -13.37 -4.54 22.25
C GLY A 71 -14.76 -5.16 22.15
N VAL A 72 -15.76 -4.48 22.72
CA VAL A 72 -17.17 -4.91 22.65
C VAL A 72 -17.93 -3.81 21.88
N THR A 73 -18.67 -4.21 20.86
CA THR A 73 -19.57 -3.30 20.13
C THR A 73 -20.78 -2.95 21.00
N ALA A 74 -21.49 -1.87 20.66
CA ALA A 74 -22.74 -1.48 21.34
C ALA A 74 -23.79 -2.61 21.41
N ASP A 75 -23.75 -3.53 20.45
CA ASP A 75 -24.60 -4.72 20.38
C ASP A 75 -24.09 -5.91 21.21
N GLY A 76 -23.04 -5.74 22.02
CA GLY A 76 -22.48 -6.79 22.87
C GLY A 76 -21.60 -7.82 22.15
N VAL A 77 -21.24 -7.59 20.89
CA VAL A 77 -20.39 -8.50 20.10
C VAL A 77 -18.92 -8.18 20.34
N GLU A 78 -18.16 -9.16 20.80
CA GLU A 78 -16.70 -9.03 20.93
C GLU A 78 -16.03 -8.95 19.54
N PHE A 79 -15.03 -8.09 19.42
CA PHE A 79 -14.19 -7.99 18.24
C PHE A 79 -12.73 -7.73 18.60
N THR A 80 -11.82 -8.14 17.72
CA THR A 80 -10.39 -7.82 17.85
C THR A 80 -10.13 -6.43 17.31
N LYS A 81 -9.43 -5.60 18.08
CA LYS A 81 -9.09 -4.22 17.68
C LYS A 81 -8.19 -4.21 16.44
N ALA A 82 -8.28 -3.16 15.63
CA ALA A 82 -7.62 -3.07 14.33
C ALA A 82 -6.08 -3.10 14.40
N TRP A 83 -5.49 -2.54 15.45
CA TRP A 83 -4.05 -2.48 15.67
C TRP A 83 -3.44 -3.80 16.17
N VAL A 84 -4.25 -4.81 16.56
CA VAL A 84 -3.77 -6.08 17.12
C VAL A 84 -3.16 -6.97 16.05
N LEU A 85 -1.92 -7.42 16.30
CA LEU A 85 -1.22 -8.34 15.41
C LEU A 85 -1.82 -9.74 15.49
N ASN A 86 -2.29 -10.26 14.37
CA ASN A 86 -2.88 -11.59 14.29
C ASN A 86 -1.84 -12.66 13.95
N TRP A 87 -1.18 -13.17 14.97
CA TRP A 87 -0.14 -14.20 14.84
C TRP A 87 -0.68 -15.52 14.27
N ASN A 88 -1.95 -15.84 14.49
CA ASN A 88 -2.57 -17.05 13.94
C ASN A 88 -2.62 -16.99 12.40
N LYS A 89 -2.91 -15.81 11.83
CA LYS A 89 -2.87 -15.64 10.36
C LYS A 89 -1.46 -15.80 9.82
N VAL A 90 -0.45 -15.32 10.55
CA VAL A 90 0.96 -15.47 10.16
C VAL A 90 1.39 -16.94 10.24
N ALA A 91 1.02 -17.65 11.31
CA ALA A 91 1.36 -19.05 11.48
C ALA A 91 0.67 -19.98 10.48
N GLN A 92 -0.53 -19.63 10.01
CA GLN A 92 -1.28 -20.38 9.01
C GLN A 92 -0.95 -20.00 7.57
N ALA A 93 -0.18 -18.91 7.37
CA ALA A 93 0.22 -18.48 6.05
C ALA A 93 1.20 -19.48 5.43
N SER A 94 0.93 -19.88 4.19
CA SER A 94 1.85 -20.72 3.44
C SER A 94 3.10 -19.93 3.07
N TRP A 95 4.27 -20.49 3.33
CA TRP A 95 5.56 -19.92 2.91
C TRP A 95 5.70 -19.84 1.40
N PHE A 96 5.02 -20.73 0.70
CA PHE A 96 5.02 -20.81 -0.75
C PHE A 96 3.60 -20.96 -1.26
N ALA A 97 3.18 -20.06 -2.14
CA ALA A 97 1.92 -20.16 -2.85
C ALA A 97 2.17 -20.03 -4.36
N ILE A 98 1.79 -21.05 -5.12
CA ILE A 98 1.85 -20.95 -6.58
C ILE A 98 0.60 -20.21 -7.05
N PRO A 99 0.75 -19.10 -7.77
CA PRO A 99 -0.41 -18.35 -8.27
C PRO A 99 -1.18 -19.18 -9.27
N LYS A 100 -2.50 -19.17 -9.17
CA LYS A 100 -3.37 -19.88 -10.12
C LYS A 100 -3.49 -19.04 -11.39
N LEU A 101 -3.26 -19.67 -12.52
CA LEU A 101 -3.50 -19.07 -13.82
C LEU A 101 -5.02 -18.97 -14.05
N MET A 102 -5.49 -17.80 -14.47
CA MET A 102 -6.90 -17.51 -14.76
C MET A 102 -7.87 -17.90 -13.63
N PRO A 103 -7.72 -17.36 -12.41
CA PRO A 103 -8.57 -17.72 -11.27
C PRO A 103 -10.01 -17.25 -11.43
N VAL A 104 -10.26 -16.32 -12.34
CA VAL A 104 -11.57 -15.73 -12.66
C VAL A 104 -11.95 -16.02 -14.12
N LYS A 105 -13.25 -16.13 -14.39
CA LYS A 105 -13.75 -16.27 -15.77
C LYS A 105 -13.57 -14.95 -16.51
N ILE A 106 -13.06 -15.02 -17.72
CA ILE A 106 -12.99 -13.86 -18.62
C ILE A 106 -14.40 -13.57 -19.12
N VAL A 107 -14.89 -12.37 -18.86
CA VAL A 107 -16.18 -11.86 -19.36
C VAL A 107 -15.92 -10.55 -20.07
N PHE A 108 -16.36 -10.46 -21.31
CA PHE A 108 -16.29 -9.23 -22.09
C PHE A 108 -17.58 -8.43 -21.90
N ASP A 109 -17.51 -7.34 -21.12
CA ASP A 109 -18.59 -6.39 -20.94
C ASP A 109 -18.08 -4.99 -21.29
N MET A 110 -18.66 -4.39 -22.32
CA MET A 110 -18.28 -3.04 -22.79
C MET A 110 -18.45 -1.98 -21.71
N ARG A 111 -19.39 -2.17 -20.78
CA ARG A 111 -19.61 -1.23 -19.66
C ARG A 111 -18.42 -1.24 -18.66
N ALA A 112 -17.75 -2.37 -18.54
CA ALA A 112 -16.53 -2.49 -17.73
C ALA A 112 -15.26 -2.11 -18.51
N ILE A 113 -15.21 -2.47 -19.80
CA ILE A 113 -14.03 -2.24 -20.64
C ILE A 113 -13.77 -0.73 -20.82
N MET A 114 -14.79 0.06 -21.11
CA MET A 114 -14.62 1.50 -21.37
C MET A 114 -13.99 2.28 -20.21
N PRO A 115 -14.47 2.18 -18.96
CA PRO A 115 -13.79 2.81 -17.82
C PRO A 115 -12.36 2.33 -17.62
N VAL A 116 -12.10 1.02 -17.81
CA VAL A 116 -10.75 0.46 -17.67
C VAL A 116 -9.79 1.00 -18.72
N MET A 117 -10.23 1.15 -19.98
CA MET A 117 -9.41 1.79 -21.01
C MET A 117 -9.05 3.23 -20.67
N ILE A 118 -9.99 3.99 -20.14
CA ILE A 118 -9.72 5.37 -19.68
C ILE A 118 -8.69 5.36 -18.55
N MET A 119 -8.83 4.45 -17.61
CA MET A 119 -7.87 4.30 -16.51
C MET A 119 -6.45 3.96 -17.03
N PHE A 120 -6.31 3.11 -18.05
CA PHE A 120 -5.02 2.81 -18.65
C PHE A 120 -4.36 4.04 -19.31
N VAL A 121 -5.14 4.94 -19.89
CA VAL A 121 -4.59 6.21 -20.39
C VAL A 121 -4.08 7.07 -19.24
N VAL A 122 -4.82 7.12 -18.13
CA VAL A 122 -4.41 7.88 -16.94
C VAL A 122 -3.12 7.30 -16.34
N THR A 123 -3.03 5.97 -16.18
CA THR A 123 -1.82 5.31 -15.65
C THR A 123 -0.62 5.49 -16.58
N ALA A 124 -0.80 5.51 -17.90
CA ALA A 124 0.29 5.80 -18.83
C ALA A 124 0.85 7.21 -18.64
N VAL A 125 0.00 8.22 -18.40
CA VAL A 125 0.44 9.59 -18.07
C VAL A 125 1.15 9.62 -16.71
N GLU A 126 0.64 8.90 -15.72
CA GLU A 126 1.28 8.75 -14.41
C GLU A 126 2.67 8.13 -14.53
N THR A 127 2.82 7.04 -15.28
CA THR A 127 4.12 6.38 -15.54
C THR A 127 5.13 7.34 -16.17
N VAL A 128 4.72 8.17 -17.13
CA VAL A 128 5.58 9.21 -17.73
C VAL A 128 6.03 10.22 -16.67
N GLY A 129 5.12 10.67 -15.81
CA GLY A 129 5.43 11.61 -14.72
C GLY A 129 6.41 11.02 -13.70
N ASP A 130 6.19 9.76 -13.31
CA ASP A 130 7.04 9.05 -12.35
C ASP A 130 8.47 8.83 -12.89
N ILE A 131 8.60 8.39 -14.14
CA ILE A 131 9.90 8.23 -14.79
C ILE A 131 10.63 9.58 -14.87
N SER A 132 9.92 10.64 -15.25
CA SER A 132 10.51 11.98 -15.31
C SER A 132 11.00 12.43 -13.93
N GLY A 133 10.17 12.27 -12.92
CA GLY A 133 10.53 12.63 -11.54
C GLY A 133 11.74 11.84 -11.00
N VAL A 134 11.80 10.53 -11.26
CA VAL A 134 12.95 9.67 -10.85
C VAL A 134 14.22 10.05 -11.61
N MET A 135 14.13 10.31 -12.91
CA MET A 135 15.31 10.68 -13.73
C MET A 135 15.86 12.06 -13.38
N GLU A 136 14.98 13.03 -13.19
CA GLU A 136 15.38 14.38 -12.76
C GLU A 136 15.94 14.37 -11.33
N GLY A 137 15.24 13.72 -10.40
CA GLY A 137 15.64 13.68 -8.99
C GLY A 137 16.85 12.79 -8.70
N GLY A 138 16.99 11.66 -9.42
CA GLY A 138 18.05 10.69 -9.20
C GLY A 138 19.28 10.85 -10.09
N MET A 139 19.06 11.15 -11.38
CA MET A 139 20.14 11.26 -12.38
C MET A 139 20.43 12.68 -12.82
N ASN A 140 19.66 13.67 -12.35
CA ASN A 140 19.78 15.08 -12.69
C ASN A 140 19.77 15.34 -14.20
N ARG A 141 18.93 14.61 -14.94
CA ARG A 141 18.71 14.76 -16.39
C ARG A 141 17.27 14.43 -16.74
N GLU A 142 16.82 14.96 -17.87
CA GLU A 142 15.54 14.58 -18.46
C GLU A 142 15.57 13.15 -19.01
N PRO A 143 14.43 12.42 -18.96
CA PRO A 143 14.32 11.11 -19.61
C PRO A 143 14.32 11.25 -21.13
N THR A 144 14.84 10.24 -21.81
CA THR A 144 14.76 10.13 -23.26
C THR A 144 13.42 9.53 -23.69
N ASP A 145 13.00 9.79 -24.96
CA ASP A 145 11.77 9.21 -25.52
C ASP A 145 11.74 7.66 -25.45
N LYS A 146 12.92 7.03 -25.54
CA LYS A 146 13.04 5.58 -25.41
C LYS A 146 12.78 5.09 -23.99
N GLU A 147 13.21 5.84 -22.98
CA GLU A 147 12.97 5.51 -21.58
C GLU A 147 11.51 5.69 -21.23
N LEU A 148 10.89 6.78 -21.70
CA LEU A 148 9.46 7.03 -21.48
C LEU A 148 8.60 5.96 -22.18
N SER A 149 8.83 5.71 -23.47
CA SER A 149 8.07 4.73 -24.23
C SER A 149 8.31 3.30 -23.70
N GLY A 150 9.56 2.99 -23.33
CA GLY A 150 9.92 1.71 -22.72
C GLY A 150 9.22 1.48 -21.39
N GLY A 151 9.13 2.50 -20.55
CA GLY A 151 8.43 2.45 -19.28
C GLY A 151 6.92 2.20 -19.43
N VAL A 152 6.26 2.93 -20.32
CA VAL A 152 4.82 2.74 -20.59
C VAL A 152 4.54 1.34 -21.18
N ILE A 153 5.40 0.84 -22.08
CA ILE A 153 5.25 -0.52 -22.63
C ILE A 153 5.46 -1.56 -21.51
N CYS A 154 6.46 -1.37 -20.66
CA CYS A 154 6.73 -2.30 -19.56
C CYS A 154 5.56 -2.35 -18.56
N ASP A 155 4.97 -1.20 -18.22
CA ASP A 155 3.79 -1.12 -17.37
C ASP A 155 2.57 -1.81 -17.99
N GLY A 156 2.31 -1.59 -19.28
CA GLY A 156 1.24 -2.24 -20.00
C GLY A 156 1.41 -3.77 -20.12
N LEU A 157 2.63 -4.24 -20.41
CA LEU A 157 2.94 -5.68 -20.45
C LEU A 157 2.85 -6.30 -19.06
N GLY A 158 3.36 -5.61 -18.02
CA GLY A 158 3.27 -6.04 -16.64
C GLY A 158 1.81 -6.19 -16.18
N SER A 159 0.98 -5.21 -16.48
CA SER A 159 -0.47 -5.24 -16.21
C SER A 159 -1.19 -6.38 -16.96
N SER A 160 -0.82 -6.62 -18.22
CA SER A 160 -1.37 -7.73 -19.00
C SER A 160 -0.97 -9.08 -18.41
N PHE A 161 0.27 -9.22 -17.96
CA PHE A 161 0.74 -10.42 -17.29
C PHE A 161 0.07 -10.63 -15.93
N ALA A 162 -0.09 -9.56 -15.13
CA ALA A 162 -0.81 -9.58 -13.86
C ALA A 162 -2.27 -10.04 -14.04
N ALA A 163 -2.94 -9.59 -15.09
CA ALA A 163 -4.32 -9.98 -15.40
C ALA A 163 -4.48 -11.50 -15.64
N LEU A 164 -3.46 -12.20 -16.19
CA LEU A 164 -3.48 -13.66 -16.33
C LEU A 164 -3.58 -14.38 -14.98
N PHE A 165 -3.11 -13.77 -13.92
CA PHE A 165 -3.20 -14.30 -12.56
C PHE A 165 -4.37 -13.71 -11.75
N GLY A 166 -5.23 -12.91 -12.38
CA GLY A 166 -6.37 -12.25 -11.72
C GLY A 166 -5.94 -11.19 -10.70
N VAL A 167 -4.76 -10.63 -10.88
CA VAL A 167 -4.23 -9.54 -10.03
C VAL A 167 -4.57 -8.19 -10.67
N LEU A 168 -4.65 -7.16 -9.85
CA LEU A 168 -4.88 -5.79 -10.31
C LEU A 168 -3.74 -5.33 -11.23
N PRO A 169 -4.02 -4.39 -12.15
CA PRO A 169 -3.00 -3.78 -13.00
C PRO A 169 -1.81 -3.28 -12.20
N ASN A 170 -0.63 -3.41 -12.79
CA ASN A 170 0.58 -2.80 -12.26
C ASN A 170 0.51 -1.28 -12.42
N THR A 171 1.16 -0.54 -11.54
CA THR A 171 1.36 0.91 -11.69
C THR A 171 2.74 1.26 -11.17
N SER A 172 3.32 2.32 -11.71
CA SER A 172 4.58 2.87 -11.21
C SER A 172 4.37 3.59 -9.89
N PHE A 173 5.43 3.68 -9.11
CA PHE A 173 5.40 4.33 -7.80
C PHE A 173 6.70 5.12 -7.60
N SER A 174 6.62 6.44 -7.61
CA SER A 174 7.77 7.35 -7.57
C SER A 174 8.19 7.76 -6.14
N GLN A 175 8.13 6.86 -5.18
CA GLN A 175 8.54 7.17 -3.80
C GLN A 175 9.99 6.85 -3.50
#